data_dd83032226e9382ba7189e8ed3f50ad2
#
_entry.id   dd83032226e9382ba7189e8ed3f50ad2
#
_cell.length_a   1.000
_cell.length_b   1.000
_cell.length_c   1.000
_cell.angle_alpha   90.00
_cell.angle_beta   90.00
_cell.angle_gamma   90.00
#
_symmetry.space_group_name_H-M   'P 1'
#
loop_
_entity.id
_entity.type
_entity.pdbx_description
1 polymer ?
#
loop_
_entity_poly.entity_id
_entity_poly.type
_entity_poly.pdbx_seq_one_letter_code
_entity_poly.pdbx_strand_id
1 'polypeptide(L)'
;MAQRTHPNDALFAGEKRYPIINACEHFAGSEKLISKAMELQDKMAGVFDITMDCEDGAKEGQEKPHAEMVVAMAKSSLNKHRKAGVRIHDARHALWRQDVDILVPAAGNELAYITIPKPTCVKDAAEQISYIQQVAKKAGISRRIPVHVLIETHGALRDSYEIAALDWVEVLDFGLMDFVSGFHGAIPASCMRSPGQFEHQAIAQAKARVVSAAMCSGVVPAHNVTLDLKSQYQTFADAARARNEFGFLRMWSIYPAQIQPIVDAMKPNWDEVNTATNILIAAQ
;
A
#
# COMPACT_ATOMS: atom_id res chain seq x y z
N MET A 1 33.47 24.19 -16.42
CA MET A 1 32.17 24.34 -15.77
C MET A 1 31.93 23.02 -15.02
N ALA A 2 31.83 23.04 -13.70
CA ALA A 2 31.50 21.85 -12.95
C ALA A 2 30.08 21.38 -13.37
N GLN A 3 29.96 20.12 -13.73
CA GLN A 3 28.69 19.52 -14.10
C GLN A 3 27.81 19.53 -12.85
N ARG A 4 26.71 20.31 -12.86
CA ARG A 4 25.77 20.37 -11.72
C ARG A 4 25.11 19.02 -11.56
N THR A 5 25.38 18.36 -10.45
CA THR A 5 24.73 17.08 -10.09
C THR A 5 23.33 17.37 -9.59
N HIS A 6 22.30 16.69 -10.14
CA HIS A 6 20.95 16.83 -9.63
C HIS A 6 20.92 16.34 -8.16
N PRO A 7 20.22 17.04 -7.23
CA PRO A 7 20.19 16.66 -5.81
C PRO A 7 19.85 15.20 -5.55
N ASN A 8 18.92 14.64 -6.31
CA ASN A 8 18.58 13.20 -6.22
C ASN A 8 19.76 12.29 -6.57
N ASP A 9 20.64 12.70 -7.49
CA ASP A 9 21.80 11.90 -7.87
C ASP A 9 22.92 12.02 -6.83
N ALA A 10 23.00 13.16 -6.14
CA ALA A 10 23.94 13.37 -5.04
C ALA A 10 23.48 12.65 -3.74
N LEU A 11 22.18 12.69 -3.44
CA LEU A 11 21.61 12.10 -2.22
C LEU A 11 21.52 10.57 -2.29
N PHE A 12 21.23 10.02 -3.48
CA PHE A 12 21.01 8.60 -3.64
C PHE A 12 22.13 7.86 -4.40
N ALA A 13 23.21 8.51 -4.76
CA ALA A 13 24.50 8.02 -5.28
C ALA A 13 24.61 6.51 -5.64
N GLY A 14 23.63 5.97 -6.37
CA GLY A 14 23.54 4.55 -6.74
C GLY A 14 22.60 3.70 -5.88
N GLU A 15 22.00 4.24 -4.84
CA GLU A 15 20.93 3.57 -4.10
C GLU A 15 19.61 3.57 -4.87
N LYS A 16 18.76 2.59 -4.57
CA LYS A 16 17.40 2.53 -5.12
C LYS A 16 16.60 3.74 -4.67
N ARG A 17 16.12 4.54 -5.63
CA ARG A 17 15.24 5.69 -5.34
C ARG A 17 13.91 5.18 -4.80
N TYR A 18 13.37 5.88 -3.78
CA TYR A 18 12.03 5.61 -3.29
C TYR A 18 10.99 5.87 -4.39
N PRO A 19 9.97 5.01 -4.52
CA PRO A 19 8.85 5.25 -5.42
C PRO A 19 8.12 6.55 -5.07
N ILE A 20 7.71 7.28 -6.09
CA ILE A 20 6.86 8.48 -5.90
C ILE A 20 5.41 8.03 -6.04
N ILE A 21 4.78 7.73 -4.92
CA ILE A 21 3.40 7.29 -4.83
C ILE A 21 2.60 8.17 -3.87
N ASN A 22 1.27 8.10 -3.95
CA ASN A 22 0.41 8.88 -3.05
C ASN A 22 0.54 8.44 -1.59
N ALA A 23 0.40 9.37 -0.67
CA ALA A 23 0.46 9.12 0.76
C ALA A 23 -0.78 8.40 1.33
N CYS A 24 -1.87 8.34 0.58
CA CYS A 24 -3.10 7.66 0.99
C CYS A 24 -3.49 6.59 -0.04
N GLU A 25 -3.90 5.42 0.47
CA GLU A 25 -4.44 4.30 -0.29
C GLU A 25 -5.84 3.97 0.21
N HIS A 26 -6.84 4.03 -0.68
CA HIS A 26 -8.25 3.82 -0.34
C HIS A 26 -8.75 2.47 -0.86
N PHE A 27 -9.21 1.61 0.05
CA PHE A 27 -9.75 0.28 -0.28
C PHE A 27 -11.25 0.35 -0.59
N ALA A 28 -11.66 -0.30 -1.68
CA ALA A 28 -13.06 -0.38 -2.11
C ALA A 28 -13.36 -1.76 -2.72
N GLY A 29 -14.32 -2.50 -2.13
CA GLY A 29 -14.61 -3.90 -2.47
C GLY A 29 -15.90 -4.12 -3.29
N SER A 30 -16.55 -3.10 -3.84
CA SER A 30 -17.71 -3.28 -4.70
C SER A 30 -17.72 -2.27 -5.84
N GLU A 31 -18.35 -2.61 -6.96
CA GLU A 31 -18.46 -1.71 -8.12
C GLU A 31 -18.94 -0.31 -7.74
N LYS A 32 -19.98 -0.22 -6.91
CA LYS A 32 -20.50 1.06 -6.40
C LYS A 32 -19.47 1.84 -5.59
N LEU A 33 -18.70 1.18 -4.73
CA LEU A 33 -17.69 1.84 -3.90
C LEU A 33 -16.47 2.24 -4.74
N ILE A 34 -16.04 1.38 -5.67
CA ILE A 34 -14.94 1.66 -6.59
C ILE A 34 -15.28 2.86 -7.48
N SER A 35 -16.48 2.89 -8.08
CA SER A 35 -16.93 4.02 -8.90
C SER A 35 -16.92 5.33 -8.11
N LYS A 36 -17.48 5.32 -6.90
CA LYS A 36 -17.47 6.49 -6.02
C LYS A 36 -16.06 6.93 -5.60
N ALA A 37 -15.15 5.98 -5.36
CA ALA A 37 -13.77 6.27 -5.04
C ALA A 37 -13.05 6.92 -6.23
N MET A 38 -13.27 6.44 -7.47
CA MET A 38 -12.71 7.03 -8.69
C MET A 38 -13.25 8.44 -8.96
N GLU A 39 -14.56 8.64 -8.77
CA GLU A 39 -15.16 9.99 -8.87
C GLU A 39 -14.60 10.96 -7.82
N LEU A 40 -14.38 10.48 -6.59
CA LEU A 40 -13.76 11.28 -5.54
C LEU A 40 -12.30 11.57 -5.83
N GLN A 41 -11.57 10.58 -6.34
CA GLN A 41 -10.16 10.73 -6.76
C GLN A 41 -10.04 11.83 -7.84
N ASP A 42 -10.95 11.87 -8.80
CA ASP A 42 -10.96 12.90 -9.83
C ASP A 42 -11.22 14.29 -9.23
N LYS A 43 -12.21 14.42 -8.34
CA LYS A 43 -12.49 15.67 -7.61
C LYS A 43 -11.31 16.15 -6.76
N MET A 44 -10.50 15.24 -6.26
CA MET A 44 -9.31 15.51 -5.44
C MET A 44 -8.02 15.53 -6.26
N ALA A 45 -8.10 15.67 -7.59
CA ALA A 45 -6.94 15.76 -8.48
C ALA A 45 -5.94 14.59 -8.36
N GLY A 46 -6.43 13.38 -8.05
CA GLY A 46 -5.61 12.16 -8.00
C GLY A 46 -4.63 12.08 -6.81
N VAL A 47 -4.91 12.72 -5.68
CA VAL A 47 -4.01 12.77 -4.50
C VAL A 47 -3.99 11.50 -3.67
N PHE A 48 -4.76 10.48 -4.03
CA PHE A 48 -4.76 9.18 -3.37
C PHE A 48 -4.87 8.05 -4.39
N ASP A 49 -4.43 6.85 -4.01
CA ASP A 49 -4.57 5.63 -4.81
C ASP A 49 -5.80 4.84 -4.37
N ILE A 50 -6.30 3.99 -5.26
CA ILE A 50 -7.46 3.13 -4.97
C ILE A 50 -7.00 1.68 -5.07
N THR A 51 -7.31 0.88 -4.05
CA THR A 51 -7.17 -0.58 -4.09
C THR A 51 -8.55 -1.21 -4.25
N MET A 52 -8.79 -1.76 -5.44
CA MET A 52 -9.98 -2.57 -5.73
C MET A 52 -9.79 -3.93 -5.07
N ASP A 53 -10.72 -4.32 -4.20
CA ASP A 53 -10.52 -5.43 -3.30
C ASP A 53 -11.22 -6.70 -3.79
N CYS A 54 -10.45 -7.76 -4.11
CA CYS A 54 -10.97 -9.08 -4.44
C CYS A 54 -10.97 -10.05 -3.24
N GLU A 55 -10.49 -9.62 -2.08
CA GLU A 55 -10.35 -10.45 -0.88
C GLU A 55 -11.43 -10.11 0.16
N ASP A 56 -11.08 -9.67 1.37
CA ASP A 56 -12.01 -9.43 2.49
C ASP A 56 -13.14 -8.44 2.19
N GLY A 57 -12.93 -7.50 1.28
CA GLY A 57 -13.95 -6.54 0.84
C GLY A 57 -14.87 -7.05 -0.27
N ALA A 58 -14.63 -8.24 -0.82
CA ALA A 58 -15.42 -8.86 -1.87
C ALA A 58 -16.48 -9.82 -1.29
N LYS A 59 -17.41 -10.23 -2.13
CA LYS A 59 -18.44 -11.20 -1.74
C LYS A 59 -17.98 -12.61 -2.04
N GLU A 60 -17.90 -13.44 -1.01
CA GLU A 60 -17.57 -14.87 -1.12
C GLU A 60 -18.46 -15.62 -2.10
N GLY A 61 -17.88 -16.54 -2.87
CA GLY A 61 -18.57 -17.37 -3.86
C GLY A 61 -18.83 -16.68 -5.19
N GLN A 62 -18.30 -15.47 -5.42
CA GLN A 62 -18.39 -14.72 -6.66
C GLN A 62 -17.04 -14.19 -7.15
N GLU A 63 -15.97 -14.90 -6.86
CA GLU A 63 -14.60 -14.43 -7.08
C GLU A 63 -14.32 -14.11 -8.53
N LYS A 64 -14.71 -15.01 -9.46
CA LYS A 64 -14.54 -14.80 -10.90
C LYS A 64 -15.33 -13.60 -11.43
N PRO A 65 -16.67 -13.51 -11.24
CA PRO A 65 -17.42 -12.31 -11.64
C PRO A 65 -16.88 -11.02 -11.01
N HIS A 66 -16.37 -11.10 -9.78
CA HIS A 66 -15.79 -9.96 -9.09
C HIS A 66 -14.47 -9.51 -9.76
N ALA A 67 -13.55 -10.43 -10.06
CA ALA A 67 -12.33 -10.12 -10.79
C ALA A 67 -12.62 -9.53 -12.19
N GLU A 68 -13.62 -10.05 -12.90
CA GLU A 68 -14.08 -9.51 -14.18
C GLU A 68 -14.64 -8.08 -14.04
N MET A 69 -15.39 -7.80 -12.98
CA MET A 69 -15.86 -6.45 -12.64
C MET A 69 -14.68 -5.52 -12.36
N VAL A 70 -13.67 -5.95 -11.60
CA VAL A 70 -12.45 -5.18 -11.33
C VAL A 70 -11.70 -4.84 -12.62
N VAL A 71 -11.59 -5.80 -13.56
CA VAL A 71 -11.04 -5.54 -14.92
C VAL A 71 -11.81 -4.43 -15.62
N ALA A 72 -13.15 -4.50 -15.61
CA ALA A 72 -13.98 -3.48 -16.25
C ALA A 72 -13.76 -2.10 -15.62
N MET A 73 -13.67 -2.04 -14.30
CA MET A 73 -13.41 -0.79 -13.57
C MET A 73 -12.01 -0.23 -13.85
N ALA A 74 -10.97 -1.05 -13.86
CA ALA A 74 -9.60 -0.63 -14.18
C ALA A 74 -9.50 -0.01 -15.59
N LYS A 75 -10.25 -0.54 -16.55
CA LYS A 75 -10.30 -0.07 -17.95
C LYS A 75 -11.33 1.04 -18.20
N SER A 76 -12.15 1.36 -17.22
CA SER A 76 -13.20 2.36 -17.38
C SER A 76 -12.64 3.78 -17.54
N SER A 77 -13.42 4.66 -18.14
CA SER A 77 -13.10 6.09 -18.22
C SER A 77 -13.07 6.80 -16.86
N LEU A 78 -13.53 6.16 -15.79
CA LEU A 78 -13.44 6.66 -14.44
C LEU A 78 -12.00 6.57 -13.89
N ASN A 79 -11.19 5.59 -14.32
CA ASN A 79 -9.78 5.46 -13.92
C ASN A 79 -8.89 6.47 -14.65
N LYS A 80 -9.23 7.75 -14.58
CA LYS A 80 -8.57 8.85 -15.30
C LYS A 80 -7.11 9.02 -14.89
N HIS A 81 -6.82 8.85 -13.61
CA HIS A 81 -5.49 9.06 -13.05
C HIS A 81 -4.58 7.83 -13.17
N ARG A 82 -5.11 6.67 -13.58
CA ARG A 82 -4.41 5.38 -13.64
C ARG A 82 -3.70 5.02 -12.32
N LYS A 83 -4.37 5.30 -11.20
CA LYS A 83 -3.90 5.08 -9.83
C LYS A 83 -4.76 4.07 -9.08
N ALA A 84 -5.41 3.17 -9.82
CA ALA A 84 -6.17 2.06 -9.26
C ALA A 84 -5.35 0.76 -9.34
N GLY A 85 -5.04 0.17 -8.21
CA GLY A 85 -4.48 -1.17 -8.05
C GLY A 85 -5.55 -2.17 -7.63
N VAL A 86 -5.14 -3.40 -7.34
CA VAL A 86 -6.04 -4.47 -6.92
C VAL A 86 -5.41 -5.32 -5.83
N ARG A 87 -6.19 -5.69 -4.79
CA ARG A 87 -5.81 -6.73 -3.83
C ARG A 87 -6.38 -8.06 -4.30
N ILE A 88 -5.51 -9.04 -4.55
CA ILE A 88 -5.87 -10.42 -4.92
C ILE A 88 -6.06 -11.27 -3.66
N HIS A 89 -6.53 -12.50 -3.80
CA HIS A 89 -6.58 -13.46 -2.69
C HIS A 89 -5.18 -13.91 -2.23
N ASP A 90 -5.09 -14.35 -0.98
CA ASP A 90 -3.84 -14.88 -0.37
C ASP A 90 -3.40 -16.19 -1.02
N ALA A 91 -2.13 -16.57 -0.84
CA ALA A 91 -1.50 -17.74 -1.47
C ALA A 91 -2.15 -19.09 -1.09
N ARG A 92 -2.94 -19.16 -0.02
CA ARG A 92 -3.64 -20.38 0.43
C ARG A 92 -5.05 -20.47 -0.13
N HIS A 93 -5.60 -19.37 -0.64
CA HIS A 93 -6.92 -19.38 -1.26
C HIS A 93 -6.88 -20.12 -2.60
N ALA A 94 -7.84 -21.03 -2.84
CA ALA A 94 -7.83 -21.90 -4.01
C ALA A 94 -7.85 -21.15 -5.35
N LEU A 95 -8.40 -19.93 -5.37
CA LEU A 95 -8.64 -19.14 -6.58
C LEU A 95 -7.67 -17.98 -6.80
N TRP A 96 -6.60 -17.82 -5.99
CA TRP A 96 -5.71 -16.69 -6.14
C TRP A 96 -5.02 -16.62 -7.53
N ARG A 97 -4.72 -17.80 -8.13
CA ARG A 97 -4.18 -17.86 -9.50
C ARG A 97 -5.20 -17.41 -10.53
N GLN A 98 -6.47 -17.74 -10.32
CA GLN A 98 -7.56 -17.28 -11.18
C GLN A 98 -7.67 -15.76 -11.20
N ASP A 99 -7.48 -15.09 -10.04
CA ASP A 99 -7.43 -13.63 -10.00
C ASP A 99 -6.34 -13.10 -10.93
N VAL A 100 -5.13 -13.62 -10.79
CA VAL A 100 -3.98 -13.20 -11.62
C VAL A 100 -4.23 -13.49 -13.10
N ASP A 101 -4.78 -14.66 -13.44
CA ASP A 101 -5.07 -15.06 -14.82
C ASP A 101 -6.17 -14.21 -15.49
N ILE A 102 -7.08 -13.62 -14.69
CA ILE A 102 -8.11 -12.70 -15.19
C ILE A 102 -7.57 -11.27 -15.24
N LEU A 103 -7.00 -10.80 -14.14
CA LEU A 103 -6.65 -9.39 -13.94
C LEU A 103 -5.45 -8.97 -14.80
N VAL A 104 -4.38 -9.76 -14.80
CA VAL A 104 -3.11 -9.36 -15.41
C VAL A 104 -3.22 -9.30 -16.94
N PRO A 105 -3.69 -10.33 -17.66
CA PRO A 105 -3.79 -10.24 -19.12
C PRO A 105 -4.75 -9.16 -19.59
N ALA A 106 -5.85 -8.95 -18.86
CA ALA A 106 -6.91 -8.05 -19.28
C ALA A 106 -6.69 -6.58 -18.90
N ALA A 107 -6.04 -6.31 -17.77
CA ALA A 107 -5.89 -4.96 -17.21
C ALA A 107 -4.49 -4.66 -16.66
N GLY A 108 -3.49 -5.50 -16.88
CA GLY A 108 -2.16 -5.29 -16.32
C GLY A 108 -1.45 -4.01 -16.77
N ASN A 109 -1.84 -3.40 -17.89
CA ASN A 109 -1.34 -2.11 -18.33
C ASN A 109 -2.05 -0.93 -17.65
N GLU A 110 -3.26 -1.11 -17.15
CA GLU A 110 -4.12 -0.12 -16.49
C GLU A 110 -3.97 -0.14 -14.97
N LEU A 111 -3.64 -1.30 -14.39
CA LEU A 111 -3.46 -1.45 -12.94
C LEU A 111 -2.22 -0.68 -12.46
N ALA A 112 -2.37 0.13 -11.44
CA ALA A 112 -1.24 0.83 -10.82
C ALA A 112 -0.30 -0.15 -10.11
N TYR A 113 -0.85 -1.12 -9.38
CA TYR A 113 -0.14 -2.15 -8.60
C TYR A 113 -1.04 -3.35 -8.31
N ILE A 114 -0.44 -4.42 -7.78
CA ILE A 114 -1.14 -5.58 -7.23
C ILE A 114 -0.76 -5.73 -5.77
N THR A 115 -1.74 -5.84 -4.87
CA THR A 115 -1.54 -6.06 -3.43
C THR A 115 -1.70 -7.55 -3.11
N ILE A 116 -0.69 -8.11 -2.44
CA ILE A 116 -0.65 -9.48 -1.94
C ILE A 116 -0.98 -9.48 -0.44
N PRO A 117 -2.10 -10.07 -0.01
CA PRO A 117 -2.46 -10.17 1.40
C PRO A 117 -1.88 -11.43 2.05
N LYS A 118 -1.78 -11.41 3.36
CA LYS A 118 -1.62 -12.55 4.29
C LYS A 118 -0.50 -13.56 3.93
N PRO A 119 0.68 -13.19 3.37
CA PRO A 119 1.75 -14.17 3.24
C PRO A 119 2.14 -14.69 4.63
N THR A 120 2.42 -15.98 4.75
CA THR A 120 2.87 -16.59 6.01
C THR A 120 4.39 -16.68 6.10
N CYS A 121 5.07 -16.48 4.99
CA CYS A 121 6.53 -16.44 4.88
C CYS A 121 6.94 -15.78 3.54
N VAL A 122 8.23 -15.55 3.37
CA VAL A 122 8.79 -14.99 2.12
C VAL A 122 8.47 -15.85 0.89
N LYS A 123 8.35 -17.17 1.04
CA LYS A 123 8.06 -18.07 -0.08
C LYS A 123 6.67 -17.83 -0.67
N ASP A 124 5.67 -17.57 0.17
CA ASP A 124 4.30 -17.28 -0.30
C ASP A 124 4.28 -16.03 -1.19
N ALA A 125 4.91 -14.94 -0.71
CA ALA A 125 5.02 -13.70 -1.47
C ALA A 125 5.82 -13.90 -2.78
N ALA A 126 6.95 -14.60 -2.72
CA ALA A 126 7.78 -14.87 -3.88
C ALA A 126 7.06 -15.73 -4.94
N GLU A 127 6.26 -16.72 -4.51
CA GLU A 127 5.45 -17.54 -5.40
C GLU A 127 4.41 -16.71 -6.15
N GLN A 128 3.66 -15.87 -5.43
CA GLN A 128 2.65 -15.00 -6.03
C GLN A 128 3.28 -13.98 -6.99
N ILE A 129 4.37 -13.33 -6.60
CA ILE A 129 5.10 -12.39 -7.46
C ILE A 129 5.62 -13.10 -8.72
N SER A 130 6.24 -14.26 -8.58
CA SER A 130 6.75 -15.05 -9.73
C SER A 130 5.62 -15.41 -10.68
N TYR A 131 4.46 -15.79 -10.17
CA TYR A 131 3.29 -16.10 -10.99
C TYR A 131 2.76 -14.88 -11.74
N ILE A 132 2.65 -13.73 -11.06
CA ILE A 132 2.26 -12.45 -11.69
C ILE A 132 3.24 -12.11 -12.82
N GLN A 133 4.55 -12.24 -12.61
CA GLN A 133 5.59 -11.99 -13.62
C GLN A 133 5.44 -12.93 -14.84
N GLN A 134 5.20 -14.21 -14.59
CA GLN A 134 5.00 -15.20 -15.66
C GLN A 134 3.77 -14.90 -16.51
N VAL A 135 2.64 -14.56 -15.86
CA VAL A 135 1.39 -14.21 -16.56
C VAL A 135 1.54 -12.91 -17.33
N ALA A 136 2.17 -11.88 -16.73
CA ALA A 136 2.46 -10.62 -17.39
C ALA A 136 3.32 -10.83 -18.65
N LYS A 137 4.39 -11.63 -18.55
CA LYS A 137 5.23 -11.98 -19.68
C LYS A 137 4.45 -12.70 -20.80
N LYS A 138 3.62 -13.68 -20.45
CA LYS A 138 2.77 -14.41 -21.42
C LYS A 138 1.77 -13.48 -22.10
N ALA A 139 1.26 -12.48 -21.39
CA ALA A 139 0.32 -11.48 -21.91
C ALA A 139 1.01 -10.37 -22.72
N GLY A 140 2.33 -10.39 -22.88
CA GLY A 140 3.08 -9.36 -23.63
C GLY A 140 3.18 -8.02 -22.89
N ILE A 141 2.98 -8.00 -21.58
CA ILE A 141 3.12 -6.79 -20.76
C ILE A 141 4.61 -6.57 -20.48
N SER A 142 5.16 -5.50 -21.05
CA SER A 142 6.60 -5.17 -20.93
C SER A 142 6.93 -4.35 -19.69
N ARG A 143 5.93 -3.69 -19.09
CA ARG A 143 6.16 -2.90 -17.88
C ARG A 143 6.20 -3.79 -16.63
N ARG A 144 6.94 -3.35 -15.63
CA ARG A 144 6.83 -3.87 -14.27
C ARG A 144 5.47 -3.46 -13.68
N ILE A 145 4.73 -4.39 -13.09
CA ILE A 145 3.54 -4.10 -12.28
C ILE A 145 4.01 -4.07 -10.83
N PRO A 146 4.00 -2.92 -10.13
CA PRO A 146 4.41 -2.86 -8.74
C PRO A 146 3.59 -3.80 -7.86
N VAL A 147 4.24 -4.37 -6.84
CA VAL A 147 3.58 -5.24 -5.86
C VAL A 147 3.65 -4.59 -4.48
N HIS A 148 2.51 -4.50 -3.83
CA HIS A 148 2.38 -4.15 -2.42
C HIS A 148 2.18 -5.43 -1.62
N VAL A 149 2.83 -5.58 -0.47
CA VAL A 149 2.72 -6.78 0.36
C VAL A 149 2.22 -6.42 1.74
N LEU A 150 1.10 -7.02 2.15
CA LEU A 150 0.57 -6.85 3.50
C LEU A 150 1.34 -7.70 4.51
N ILE A 151 1.99 -7.04 5.43
CA ILE A 151 2.64 -7.66 6.59
C ILE A 151 1.62 -7.71 7.72
N GLU A 152 0.88 -8.81 7.78
CA GLU A 152 -0.26 -8.99 8.69
C GLU A 152 -0.31 -10.38 9.30
N THR A 153 0.75 -11.17 9.10
CA THR A 153 0.98 -12.43 9.80
C THR A 153 2.31 -12.39 10.54
N HIS A 154 2.44 -13.19 11.61
CA HIS A 154 3.70 -13.25 12.34
C HIS A 154 4.87 -13.79 11.50
N GLY A 155 4.56 -14.69 10.54
CA GLY A 155 5.56 -15.20 9.61
C GLY A 155 6.02 -14.14 8.61
N ALA A 156 5.09 -13.36 8.04
CA ALA A 156 5.46 -12.22 7.18
C ALA A 156 6.26 -11.17 7.94
N LEU A 157 5.90 -10.88 9.20
CA LEU A 157 6.67 -9.97 10.04
C LEU A 157 8.08 -10.49 10.31
N ARG A 158 8.24 -11.79 10.57
CA ARG A 158 9.56 -12.43 10.70
C ARG A 158 10.40 -12.23 9.46
N ASP A 159 9.83 -12.45 8.28
CA ASP A 159 10.51 -12.45 6.98
C ASP A 159 10.41 -11.08 6.26
N SER A 160 10.06 -10.02 6.98
CA SER A 160 9.74 -8.71 6.36
C SER A 160 10.91 -8.08 5.57
N TYR A 161 12.15 -8.30 5.98
CA TYR A 161 13.34 -7.82 5.25
C TYR A 161 13.52 -8.55 3.92
N GLU A 162 13.36 -9.88 3.93
CA GLU A 162 13.46 -10.71 2.73
C GLU A 162 12.29 -10.42 1.77
N ILE A 163 11.09 -10.19 2.29
CA ILE A 163 9.91 -9.80 1.50
C ILE A 163 10.14 -8.43 0.84
N ALA A 164 10.67 -7.45 1.60
CA ALA A 164 10.96 -6.12 1.08
C ALA A 164 12.02 -6.13 -0.05
N ALA A 165 12.92 -7.11 -0.03
CA ALA A 165 13.98 -7.27 -1.01
C ALA A 165 13.54 -8.01 -2.30
N LEU A 166 12.34 -8.59 -2.34
CA LEU A 166 11.83 -9.26 -3.53
C LEU A 166 11.67 -8.26 -4.68
N ASP A 167 12.00 -8.72 -5.89
CA ASP A 167 11.78 -7.90 -7.08
C ASP A 167 10.28 -7.60 -7.27
N TRP A 168 9.96 -6.44 -7.81
CA TRP A 168 8.63 -5.87 -7.97
C TRP A 168 7.96 -5.35 -6.67
N VAL A 169 8.46 -5.65 -5.48
CA VAL A 169 7.93 -5.05 -4.26
C VAL A 169 8.20 -3.55 -4.23
N GLU A 170 7.16 -2.77 -3.98
CA GLU A 170 7.18 -1.32 -3.92
C GLU A 170 6.72 -0.79 -2.55
N VAL A 171 5.79 -1.50 -1.91
CA VAL A 171 5.21 -1.12 -0.60
C VAL A 171 5.18 -2.32 0.33
N LEU A 172 5.49 -2.10 1.61
CA LEU A 172 5.11 -2.96 2.71
C LEU A 172 3.97 -2.31 3.49
N ASP A 173 2.81 -2.91 3.45
CA ASP A 173 1.62 -2.46 4.18
C ASP A 173 1.52 -3.18 5.52
N PHE A 174 1.25 -2.47 6.63
CA PHE A 174 1.00 -3.12 7.90
C PHE A 174 -0.49 -3.41 8.09
N GLY A 175 -0.87 -4.71 8.18
CA GLY A 175 -2.25 -5.15 8.42
C GLY A 175 -2.51 -5.41 9.89
N LEU A 176 -2.96 -4.40 10.64
CA LEU A 176 -3.11 -4.44 12.10
C LEU A 176 -4.13 -5.49 12.57
N MET A 177 -5.26 -5.64 11.86
CA MET A 177 -6.37 -6.46 12.34
C MET A 177 -6.02 -7.94 12.32
N ASP A 178 -5.52 -8.43 11.20
CA ASP A 178 -5.07 -9.81 11.05
C ASP A 178 -3.84 -10.10 11.92
N PHE A 179 -2.92 -9.14 12.02
CA PHE A 179 -1.76 -9.27 12.91
C PHE A 179 -2.16 -9.47 14.36
N VAL A 180 -3.10 -8.68 14.89
CA VAL A 180 -3.60 -8.81 16.27
C VAL A 180 -4.44 -10.08 16.43
N SER A 181 -5.25 -10.44 15.43
CA SER A 181 -5.99 -11.70 15.40
C SER A 181 -5.09 -12.93 15.59
N GLY A 182 -3.89 -12.89 15.01
CA GLY A 182 -2.88 -13.93 15.15
C GLY A 182 -2.35 -14.18 16.58
N PHE A 183 -2.68 -13.31 17.54
CA PHE A 183 -2.39 -13.55 18.98
C PHE A 183 -3.48 -14.35 19.70
N HIS A 184 -4.49 -14.86 18.98
CA HIS A 184 -5.53 -15.73 19.52
C HIS A 184 -6.27 -15.15 20.75
N GLY A 185 -6.49 -13.83 20.76
CA GLY A 185 -7.17 -13.13 21.85
C GLY A 185 -6.29 -12.69 23.02
N ALA A 186 -4.98 -12.98 23.00
CA ALA A 186 -4.05 -12.51 24.04
C ALA A 186 -3.86 -10.99 24.02
N ILE A 187 -4.01 -10.35 22.85
CA ILE A 187 -4.07 -8.90 22.72
C ILE A 187 -5.55 -8.48 22.56
N PRO A 188 -6.09 -7.65 23.46
CA PRO A 188 -7.47 -7.20 23.36
C PRO A 188 -7.75 -6.40 22.09
N ALA A 189 -8.93 -6.55 21.52
CA ALA A 189 -9.37 -5.78 20.33
C ALA A 189 -9.31 -4.27 20.52
N SER A 190 -9.45 -3.77 21.76
CA SER A 190 -9.29 -2.34 22.08
C SER A 190 -7.89 -1.80 21.74
N CYS A 191 -6.85 -2.65 21.75
CA CYS A 191 -5.50 -2.27 21.35
C CYS A 191 -5.35 -2.01 19.85
N MET A 192 -6.35 -2.36 19.02
CA MET A 192 -6.36 -1.98 17.59
C MET A 192 -6.82 -0.54 17.36
N ARG A 193 -7.34 0.14 18.39
CA ARG A 193 -7.75 1.54 18.35
C ARG A 193 -6.70 2.42 19.03
N SER A 194 -6.74 3.71 18.73
CA SER A 194 -5.89 4.68 19.42
C SER A 194 -6.39 4.94 20.84
N PRO A 195 -5.46 5.11 21.79
CA PRO A 195 -4.00 5.15 21.60
C PRO A 195 -3.34 3.75 21.53
N GLY A 196 -4.04 2.67 21.88
CA GLY A 196 -3.50 1.32 22.04
C GLY A 196 -2.70 0.80 20.85
N GLN A 197 -3.11 1.11 19.62
CA GLN A 197 -2.38 0.69 18.41
C GLN A 197 -0.97 1.24 18.28
N PHE A 198 -0.64 2.29 19.03
CA PHE A 198 0.70 2.89 19.08
C PHE A 198 1.44 2.56 20.37
N GLU A 199 0.72 2.25 21.45
CA GLU A 199 1.27 2.09 22.79
C GLU A 199 1.47 0.62 23.19
N HIS A 200 0.68 -0.30 22.60
CA HIS A 200 0.87 -1.72 22.87
C HIS A 200 2.20 -2.20 22.30
N GLN A 201 3.10 -2.67 23.18
CA GLN A 201 4.50 -2.98 22.86
C GLN A 201 4.66 -3.89 21.64
N ALA A 202 3.91 -4.99 21.55
CA ALA A 202 4.03 -5.92 20.42
C ALA A 202 3.58 -5.29 19.08
N ILE A 203 2.56 -4.42 19.12
CA ILE A 203 2.08 -3.71 17.92
C ILE A 203 3.09 -2.64 17.51
N ALA A 204 3.59 -1.86 18.45
CA ALA A 204 4.59 -0.82 18.18
C ALA A 204 5.90 -1.42 17.61
N GLN A 205 6.37 -2.54 18.17
CA GLN A 205 7.54 -3.26 17.65
C GLN A 205 7.30 -3.79 16.22
N ALA A 206 6.11 -4.32 15.93
CA ALA A 206 5.78 -4.79 14.58
C ALA A 206 5.80 -3.64 13.57
N LYS A 207 5.20 -2.51 13.90
CA LYS A 207 5.23 -1.28 13.07
C LYS A 207 6.66 -0.80 12.81
N ALA A 208 7.48 -0.70 13.84
CA ALA A 208 8.88 -0.28 13.73
C ALA A 208 9.69 -1.25 12.84
N ARG A 209 9.43 -2.56 12.96
CA ARG A 209 10.08 -3.58 12.13
C ARG A 209 9.68 -3.46 10.65
N VAL A 210 8.39 -3.27 10.35
CA VAL A 210 7.92 -3.07 8.96
C VAL A 210 8.57 -1.84 8.33
N VAL A 211 8.62 -0.72 9.07
CA VAL A 211 9.29 0.50 8.59
C VAL A 211 10.78 0.23 8.33
N SER A 212 11.48 -0.38 9.28
CA SER A 212 12.91 -0.68 9.12
C SER A 212 13.19 -1.59 7.93
N ALA A 213 12.37 -2.62 7.71
CA ALA A 213 12.51 -3.53 6.58
C ALA A 213 12.27 -2.81 5.24
N ALA A 214 11.24 -1.97 5.18
CA ALA A 214 10.92 -1.18 3.99
C ALA A 214 12.05 -0.21 3.66
N MET A 215 12.52 0.56 4.64
CA MET A 215 13.61 1.53 4.47
C MET A 215 14.91 0.87 4.00
N CYS A 216 15.24 -0.29 4.56
CA CYS A 216 16.43 -1.06 4.17
C CYS A 216 16.45 -1.44 2.68
N SER A 217 15.30 -1.68 2.08
CA SER A 217 15.14 -2.11 0.69
C SER A 217 14.69 -1.01 -0.27
N GLY A 218 14.56 0.24 0.19
CA GLY A 218 14.09 1.36 -0.63
C GLY A 218 12.65 1.14 -1.13
N VAL A 219 11.77 0.57 -0.29
CA VAL A 219 10.33 0.42 -0.53
C VAL A 219 9.55 1.26 0.47
N VAL A 220 8.29 1.58 0.18
CA VAL A 220 7.49 2.50 0.98
C VAL A 220 6.78 1.75 2.09
N PRO A 221 6.92 2.15 3.38
CA PRO A 221 6.11 1.61 4.45
C PRO A 221 4.75 2.29 4.50
N ALA A 222 3.66 1.50 4.52
CA ALA A 222 2.30 1.99 4.65
C ALA A 222 1.67 1.53 5.98
N HIS A 223 1.09 2.48 6.69
CA HIS A 223 0.44 2.27 7.99
C HIS A 223 -0.98 1.75 7.83
N ASN A 224 -1.44 0.97 8.80
CA ASN A 224 -2.80 0.47 8.86
C ASN A 224 -3.87 1.58 8.96
N VAL A 225 -5.10 1.21 8.65
CA VAL A 225 -6.27 2.10 8.75
C VAL A 225 -6.58 2.51 10.20
N THR A 226 -7.16 3.70 10.37
CA THR A 226 -7.83 4.11 11.62
C THR A 226 -9.21 3.47 11.70
N LEU A 227 -9.52 2.78 12.81
CA LEU A 227 -10.81 2.12 13.03
C LEU A 227 -11.94 3.06 13.48
N ASP A 228 -11.64 4.30 13.79
CA ASP A 228 -12.65 5.33 14.02
C ASP A 228 -13.01 6.02 12.70
N LEU A 229 -13.94 5.40 11.97
CA LEU A 229 -14.30 5.79 10.60
C LEU A 229 -14.91 7.19 10.50
N LYS A 230 -15.50 7.70 11.59
CA LYS A 230 -16.24 8.97 11.59
C LYS A 230 -15.42 10.15 12.09
N SER A 231 -14.32 9.90 12.78
CA SER A 231 -13.47 10.95 13.35
C SER A 231 -12.34 11.33 12.42
N GLN A 232 -12.50 12.43 11.69
CA GLN A 232 -11.43 13.02 10.90
C GLN A 232 -10.24 13.45 11.77
N TYR A 233 -10.51 13.95 12.98
CA TYR A 233 -9.48 14.31 13.95
C TYR A 233 -8.65 13.10 14.35
N GLN A 234 -9.28 11.95 14.69
CA GLN A 234 -8.55 10.75 15.06
C GLN A 234 -7.74 10.21 13.87
N THR A 235 -8.31 10.26 12.66
CA THR A 235 -7.60 9.85 11.44
C THR A 235 -6.35 10.70 11.21
N PHE A 236 -6.46 12.02 11.35
CA PHE A 236 -5.31 12.93 11.24
C PHE A 236 -4.27 12.64 12.32
N ALA A 237 -4.70 12.49 13.58
CA ALA A 237 -3.80 12.21 14.69
C ALA A 237 -3.04 10.88 14.51
N ASP A 238 -3.75 9.83 14.06
CA ASP A 238 -3.14 8.52 13.78
C ASP A 238 -2.11 8.61 12.63
N ALA A 239 -2.47 9.29 11.55
CA ALA A 239 -1.57 9.48 10.42
C ALA A 239 -0.33 10.31 10.80
N ALA A 240 -0.50 11.37 11.60
CA ALA A 240 0.60 12.17 12.11
C ALA A 240 1.53 11.36 13.03
N ARG A 241 0.98 10.54 13.92
CA ARG A 241 1.77 9.62 14.76
C ARG A 241 2.50 8.57 13.93
N ALA A 242 1.81 7.96 12.96
CA ALA A 242 2.41 7.00 12.05
C ALA A 242 3.63 7.58 11.33
N ARG A 243 3.53 8.81 10.81
CA ARG A 243 4.63 9.51 10.14
C ARG A 243 5.74 9.89 11.12
N ASN A 244 5.39 10.61 12.19
CA ASN A 244 6.39 11.30 13.03
C ASN A 244 7.04 10.39 14.07
N GLU A 245 6.32 9.38 14.59
CA GLU A 245 6.84 8.48 15.63
C GLU A 245 7.43 7.20 15.05
N PHE A 246 6.92 6.72 13.88
CA PHE A 246 7.32 5.43 13.30
C PHE A 246 8.01 5.55 11.94
N GLY A 247 7.81 6.65 11.20
CA GLY A 247 8.43 6.85 9.90
C GLY A 247 7.66 6.24 8.72
N PHE A 248 6.36 5.99 8.88
CA PHE A 248 5.51 5.61 7.75
C PHE A 248 5.38 6.77 6.75
N LEU A 249 5.36 6.43 5.45
CA LEU A 249 5.25 7.40 4.36
C LEU A 249 3.88 7.36 3.68
N ARG A 250 3.04 6.39 4.02
CA ARG A 250 1.74 6.10 3.43
C ARG A 250 0.81 5.53 4.49
N MET A 251 -0.50 5.66 4.30
CA MET A 251 -1.52 5.08 5.19
C MET A 251 -2.75 4.65 4.42
N TRP A 252 -3.41 3.59 4.88
CA TRP A 252 -4.66 3.11 4.32
C TRP A 252 -5.86 3.92 4.78
N SER A 253 -6.89 3.94 3.94
CA SER A 253 -8.23 4.32 4.32
C SER A 253 -9.25 3.29 3.82
N ILE A 254 -10.33 3.11 4.56
CA ILE A 254 -11.49 2.28 4.20
C ILE A 254 -12.79 3.09 4.20
N TYR A 255 -12.69 4.37 4.52
CA TYR A 255 -13.82 5.29 4.53
C TYR A 255 -13.43 6.63 3.90
N PRO A 256 -14.24 7.19 2.95
CA PRO A 256 -13.86 8.38 2.19
C PRO A 256 -13.45 9.59 3.02
N ALA A 257 -14.09 9.79 4.20
CA ALA A 257 -13.77 10.91 5.09
C ALA A 257 -12.37 10.82 5.73
N GLN A 258 -11.68 9.68 5.62
CA GLN A 258 -10.32 9.49 6.11
C GLN A 258 -9.25 10.01 5.13
N ILE A 259 -9.58 10.11 3.85
CA ILE A 259 -8.59 10.39 2.79
C ILE A 259 -7.91 11.75 3.00
N GLN A 260 -8.68 12.82 3.10
CA GLN A 260 -8.12 14.17 3.26
C GLN A 260 -7.29 14.33 4.54
N PRO A 261 -7.74 13.87 5.72
CA PRO A 261 -6.93 13.90 6.94
C PRO A 261 -5.60 13.15 6.81
N ILE A 262 -5.58 11.99 6.14
CA ILE A 262 -4.35 11.24 5.88
C ILE A 262 -3.40 12.04 5.00
N VAL A 263 -3.89 12.55 3.87
CA VAL A 263 -3.10 13.37 2.94
C VAL A 263 -2.51 14.58 3.66
N ASP A 264 -3.31 15.25 4.50
CA ASP A 264 -2.86 16.44 5.23
C ASP A 264 -1.82 16.14 6.30
N ALA A 265 -1.94 15.01 7.00
CA ALA A 265 -1.00 14.61 8.05
C ALA A 265 0.33 14.06 7.49
N MET A 266 0.28 13.41 6.32
CA MET A 266 1.45 12.78 5.70
C MET A 266 2.31 13.76 4.87
N LYS A 267 1.78 14.91 4.47
CA LYS A 267 2.56 15.91 3.73
C LYS A 267 3.63 16.57 4.62
N PRO A 268 4.77 16.99 4.06
CA PRO A 268 5.76 17.78 4.81
C PRO A 268 5.17 19.12 5.23
N ASN A 269 5.62 19.64 6.37
CA ASN A 269 5.27 20.99 6.81
C ASN A 269 6.11 22.06 6.08
N TRP A 270 5.74 23.34 6.25
CA TRP A 270 6.42 24.45 5.61
C TRP A 270 7.90 24.60 6.01
N ASP A 271 8.25 24.31 7.25
CA ASP A 271 9.63 24.41 7.74
C ASP A 271 10.51 23.32 7.12
N GLU A 272 9.97 22.08 6.97
CA GLU A 272 10.64 21.00 6.26
C GLU A 272 10.87 21.38 4.78
N VAL A 273 9.85 21.94 4.10
CA VAL A 273 9.94 22.38 2.71
C VAL A 273 10.97 23.51 2.55
N ASN A 274 10.93 24.53 3.42
CA ASN A 274 11.88 25.65 3.40
C ASN A 274 13.32 25.17 3.65
N THR A 275 13.52 24.29 4.63
CA THR A 275 14.83 23.72 4.91
C THR A 275 15.38 22.97 3.70
N ALA A 276 14.57 22.07 3.11
CA ALA A 276 14.97 21.34 1.90
C ALA A 276 15.28 22.28 0.73
N THR A 277 14.45 23.31 0.53
CA THR A 277 14.66 24.32 -0.52
C THR A 277 15.99 25.05 -0.33
N ASN A 278 16.31 25.50 0.89
CA ASN A 278 17.55 26.18 1.20
C ASN A 278 18.77 25.28 0.97
N ILE A 279 18.69 23.98 1.35
CA ILE A 279 19.75 23.00 1.07
C ILE A 279 19.96 22.86 -0.45
N LEU A 280 18.89 22.74 -1.22
CA LEU A 280 18.97 22.61 -2.69
C LEU A 280 19.56 23.86 -3.35
N ILE A 281 19.23 25.07 -2.86
CA ILE A 281 19.79 26.33 -3.36
C ILE A 281 21.29 26.40 -3.02
N ALA A 282 21.69 26.03 -1.81
CA ALA A 282 23.08 26.05 -1.39
C ALA A 282 23.95 25.02 -2.11
N ALA A 283 23.37 23.93 -2.64
CA ALA A 283 24.08 22.90 -3.39
C ALA A 283 24.27 23.24 -4.89
N GLN A 284 23.67 24.32 -5.37
CA GLN A 284 23.81 24.82 -6.77
C GLN A 284 25.04 25.71 -6.93
#